data_2d99def64233bfc3e04af462f53093f5
#
_entry.id   2d99def64233bfc3e04af462f53093f5
#
_cell.length_a   1.000
_cell.length_b   1.000
_cell.length_c   1.000
_cell.angle_alpha   90.00
_cell.angle_beta   90.00
_cell.angle_gamma   90.00
#
_symmetry.space_group_name_H-M   'P 1'
#
loop_
_entity.id
_entity.type
_entity.pdbx_description
1 polymer ?
#
loop_
_entity_poly.entity_id
_entity_poly.type
_entity_poly.pdbx_seq_one_letter_code
_entity_poly.pdbx_strand_id
1 'polypeptide(L)'
;MREKFEFLLSVRLLECEIKELTIYSRAYCNCYELLNIKLDELCEIMVREETIRQWMVWRRDEEVQRQVDRLRETAAEALCDVEKHQSKSISLIEMDGNKYLTTLIQSVKDDLKSFDINQQSKVLFIGSGAFPISVLTIAKEFGAKVMGLDIDSEAVQIACQVAKAFDIETLVSFSDEKLSSLAFLKETTHIIIASLVKNKIEVLNQLKELIDENVHIMLRYGNGVKSIFNYPFNYDLSEDWNQK
;
A
#
# COMPACT_ATOMS: atom_id res chain seq x y z
N MET A 1 24.75 -20.24 10.52
CA MET A 1 23.66 -21.25 10.55
C MET A 1 22.64 -20.95 11.65
N ARG A 2 23.04 -20.84 12.92
CA ARG A 2 22.13 -20.56 14.04
C ARG A 2 21.29 -19.28 13.79
N GLU A 3 21.91 -18.15 13.46
CA GLU A 3 21.25 -16.88 13.20
C GLU A 3 20.22 -16.96 12.05
N LYS A 4 20.51 -17.76 10.99
CA LYS A 4 19.54 -18.01 9.92
C LYS A 4 18.27 -18.66 10.45
N PHE A 5 18.41 -19.69 11.30
CA PHE A 5 17.25 -20.39 11.85
C PHE A 5 16.48 -19.53 12.85
N GLU A 6 17.16 -18.69 13.64
CA GLU A 6 16.53 -17.71 14.52
C GLU A 6 15.68 -16.73 13.71
N PHE A 7 16.21 -16.19 12.61
CA PHE A 7 15.47 -15.32 11.68
C PHE A 7 14.27 -16.04 11.04
N LEU A 8 14.48 -17.25 10.49
CA LEU A 8 13.41 -18.04 9.89
C LEU A 8 12.27 -18.35 10.89
N LEU A 9 12.62 -18.69 12.14
CA LEU A 9 11.64 -18.98 13.17
C LEU A 9 10.81 -17.73 13.53
N SER A 10 11.44 -16.57 13.65
CA SER A 10 10.74 -15.32 13.94
C SER A 10 9.74 -14.96 12.82
N VAL A 11 10.17 -15.10 11.57
CA VAL A 11 9.32 -14.83 10.39
C VAL A 11 8.15 -15.82 10.30
N ARG A 12 8.40 -17.11 10.55
CA ARG A 12 7.36 -18.16 10.54
C ARG A 12 6.34 -17.98 11.66
N LEU A 13 6.81 -17.63 12.86
CA LEU A 13 5.92 -17.39 13.99
C LEU A 13 4.98 -16.23 13.69
N LEU A 14 5.52 -15.12 13.19
CA LEU A 14 4.73 -13.94 12.86
C LEU A 14 3.73 -14.24 11.72
N GLU A 15 4.14 -14.96 10.66
CA GLU A 15 3.21 -15.42 9.60
C GLU A 15 2.05 -16.23 10.19
N CYS A 16 2.36 -17.20 11.06
CA CYS A 16 1.35 -18.06 11.69
C CYS A 16 0.38 -17.25 12.55
N GLU A 17 0.89 -16.35 13.39
CA GLU A 17 0.06 -15.49 14.25
C GLU A 17 -0.85 -14.57 13.42
N ILE A 18 -0.33 -13.90 12.40
CA ILE A 18 -1.11 -13.04 11.51
C ILE A 18 -2.19 -13.84 10.82
N LYS A 19 -1.86 -15.03 10.28
CA LYS A 19 -2.81 -15.90 9.58
C LYS A 19 -3.97 -16.35 10.48
N GLU A 20 -3.66 -16.83 11.66
CA GLU A 20 -4.68 -17.29 12.62
C GLU A 20 -5.56 -16.12 13.10
N LEU A 21 -4.95 -14.97 13.41
CA LEU A 21 -5.69 -13.79 13.81
C LEU A 21 -6.57 -13.24 12.67
N THR A 22 -6.16 -13.34 11.42
CA THR A 22 -7.00 -12.99 10.26
C THR A 22 -8.25 -13.86 10.22
N ILE A 23 -8.12 -15.17 10.44
CA ILE A 23 -9.27 -16.09 10.50
C ILE A 23 -10.20 -15.74 11.68
N TYR A 24 -9.64 -15.50 12.85
CA TYR A 24 -10.42 -15.16 14.04
C TYR A 24 -11.10 -13.79 13.93
N SER A 25 -10.44 -12.79 13.35
CA SER A 25 -11.00 -11.44 13.20
C SER A 25 -12.23 -11.41 12.28
N ARG A 26 -12.25 -12.26 11.23
CA ARG A 26 -13.44 -12.44 10.38
C ARG A 26 -14.65 -12.99 11.16
N ALA A 27 -14.42 -13.81 12.18
CA ALA A 27 -15.47 -14.36 13.02
C ALA A 27 -15.80 -13.48 14.26
N TYR A 28 -14.81 -12.79 14.79
CA TYR A 28 -14.91 -12.03 16.05
C TYR A 28 -14.24 -10.66 15.91
N CYS A 29 -15.02 -9.60 15.80
CA CYS A 29 -14.52 -8.23 15.55
C CYS A 29 -13.45 -7.77 16.55
N ASN A 30 -13.50 -8.20 17.82
CA ASN A 30 -12.51 -7.83 18.83
C ASN A 30 -11.08 -8.34 18.49
N CYS A 31 -10.96 -9.34 17.63
CA CYS A 31 -9.66 -9.86 17.21
C CYS A 31 -8.92 -8.95 16.22
N TYR A 32 -9.60 -7.97 15.59
CA TYR A 32 -8.93 -6.99 14.72
C TYR A 32 -7.90 -6.14 15.46
N GLU A 33 -8.12 -5.84 16.74
CA GLU A 33 -7.15 -5.13 17.57
C GLU A 33 -5.84 -5.93 17.71
N LEU A 34 -5.96 -7.23 17.99
CA LEU A 34 -4.81 -8.14 18.08
C LEU A 34 -4.10 -8.29 16.73
N LEU A 35 -4.86 -8.35 15.63
CA LEU A 35 -4.31 -8.42 14.28
C LEU A 35 -3.53 -7.15 13.93
N ASN A 36 -4.05 -5.97 14.28
CA ASN A 36 -3.33 -4.71 14.13
C ASN A 36 -2.00 -4.71 14.89
N ILE A 37 -1.98 -5.17 16.14
CA ILE A 37 -0.75 -5.26 16.95
C ILE A 37 0.30 -6.13 16.23
N LYS A 38 -0.10 -7.23 15.57
CA LYS A 38 0.84 -8.09 14.83
C LYS A 38 1.34 -7.48 13.52
N LEU A 39 0.50 -6.70 12.83
CA LEU A 39 0.95 -5.93 11.66
C LEU A 39 1.89 -4.80 12.06
N ASP A 40 1.66 -4.14 13.20
CA ASP A 40 2.57 -3.14 13.75
C ASP A 40 3.91 -3.78 14.16
N GLU A 41 3.88 -4.98 14.77
CA GLU A 41 5.09 -5.73 15.10
C GLU A 41 5.91 -6.07 13.83
N LEU A 42 5.25 -6.43 12.72
CA LEU A 42 5.90 -6.62 11.43
C LEU A 42 6.59 -5.34 10.94
N CYS A 43 5.94 -4.19 11.08
CA CYS A 43 6.53 -2.89 10.74
C CYS A 43 7.74 -2.56 11.64
N GLU A 44 7.64 -2.82 12.96
CA GLU A 44 8.73 -2.62 13.90
C GLU A 44 9.93 -3.52 13.64
N ILE A 45 9.69 -4.79 13.29
CA ILE A 45 10.77 -5.73 12.96
C ILE A 45 11.61 -5.21 11.80
N MET A 46 11.01 -4.58 10.80
CA MET A 46 11.73 -4.04 9.63
C MET A 46 12.65 -2.85 9.94
N VAL A 47 12.50 -2.20 11.09
CA VAL A 47 13.38 -1.09 11.49
C VAL A 47 14.41 -1.50 12.56
N ARG A 48 14.36 -2.73 13.07
CA ARG A 48 15.34 -3.25 14.04
C ARG A 48 16.69 -3.49 13.38
N GLU A 49 17.77 -2.99 13.95
CA GLU A 49 19.14 -3.16 13.43
C GLU A 49 19.50 -4.62 13.22
N GLU A 50 19.10 -5.50 14.12
CA GLU A 50 19.35 -6.92 14.01
C GLU A 50 18.68 -7.53 12.77
N THR A 51 17.40 -7.23 12.54
CA THR A 51 16.68 -7.71 11.35
C THR A 51 17.32 -7.18 10.06
N ILE A 52 17.70 -5.90 10.05
CA ILE A 52 18.38 -5.30 8.90
C ILE A 52 19.70 -6.05 8.62
N ARG A 53 20.50 -6.33 9.65
CA ARG A 53 21.75 -7.09 9.52
C ARG A 53 21.50 -8.51 9.01
N GLN A 54 20.56 -9.24 9.61
CA GLN A 54 20.20 -10.61 9.21
C GLN A 54 19.68 -10.65 7.77
N TRP A 55 18.83 -9.69 7.39
CA TRP A 55 18.32 -9.55 6.03
C TRP A 55 19.47 -9.33 5.03
N MET A 56 20.41 -8.46 5.30
CA MET A 56 21.56 -8.22 4.42
C MET A 56 22.37 -9.48 4.13
N VAL A 57 22.46 -10.38 5.11
CA VAL A 57 23.18 -11.66 4.97
C VAL A 57 22.33 -12.71 4.23
N TRP A 58 21.04 -12.84 4.57
CA TRP A 58 20.22 -13.98 4.17
C TRP A 58 19.23 -13.68 3.05
N ARG A 59 19.11 -12.43 2.59
CA ARG A 59 18.13 -12.03 1.56
C ARG A 59 18.23 -12.77 0.23
N ARG A 60 19.33 -13.48 -0.07
CA ARG A 60 19.52 -14.30 -1.27
C ARG A 60 19.32 -15.78 -1.04
N ASP A 61 19.08 -16.20 0.20
CA ASP A 61 18.83 -17.59 0.53
C ASP A 61 17.40 -17.97 0.13
N GLU A 62 17.25 -19.03 -0.65
CA GLU A 62 15.94 -19.44 -1.21
C GLU A 62 14.92 -19.81 -0.14
N GLU A 63 15.34 -20.40 0.98
CA GLU A 63 14.42 -20.76 2.07
C GLU A 63 13.90 -19.51 2.76
N VAL A 64 14.78 -18.52 2.99
CA VAL A 64 14.45 -17.23 3.57
C VAL A 64 13.49 -16.48 2.64
N GLN A 65 13.77 -16.43 1.34
CA GLN A 65 12.91 -15.78 0.36
C GLN A 65 11.51 -16.40 0.35
N ARG A 66 11.41 -17.72 0.25
CA ARG A 66 10.09 -18.40 0.28
C ARG A 66 9.30 -18.11 1.55
N GLN A 67 9.98 -18.05 2.70
CA GLN A 67 9.30 -17.76 3.96
C GLN A 67 8.83 -16.30 4.06
N VAL A 68 9.66 -15.37 3.61
CA VAL A 68 9.33 -13.94 3.56
C VAL A 68 8.20 -13.68 2.56
N ASP A 69 8.20 -14.34 1.40
CA ASP A 69 7.11 -14.23 0.42
C ASP A 69 5.76 -14.67 1.03
N ARG A 70 5.75 -15.78 1.80
CA ARG A 70 4.54 -16.22 2.51
C ARG A 70 4.07 -15.21 3.55
N LEU A 71 4.99 -14.69 4.38
CA LEU A 71 4.64 -13.67 5.37
C LEU A 71 4.06 -12.43 4.69
N ARG A 72 4.65 -11.99 3.56
CA ARG A 72 4.18 -10.84 2.80
C ARG A 72 2.75 -11.03 2.28
N GLU A 73 2.48 -12.18 1.64
CA GLU A 73 1.14 -12.52 1.15
C GLU A 73 0.11 -12.54 2.29
N THR A 74 0.44 -13.21 3.39
CA THR A 74 -0.42 -13.30 4.58
C THR A 74 -0.66 -11.92 5.19
N ALA A 75 0.37 -11.09 5.31
CA ALA A 75 0.25 -9.75 5.88
C ALA A 75 -0.51 -8.78 4.96
N ALA A 76 -0.34 -8.89 3.64
CA ALA A 76 -1.11 -8.08 2.69
C ALA A 76 -2.61 -8.41 2.75
N GLU A 77 -2.98 -9.70 2.81
CA GLU A 77 -4.37 -10.14 3.00
C GLU A 77 -4.94 -9.62 4.32
N ALA A 78 -4.19 -9.78 5.42
CA ALA A 78 -4.57 -9.30 6.74
C ALA A 78 -4.81 -7.80 6.78
N LEU A 79 -3.92 -7.00 6.12
CA LEU A 79 -4.08 -5.56 6.06
C LEU A 79 -5.36 -5.16 5.31
N CYS A 80 -5.69 -5.82 4.19
CA CYS A 80 -6.95 -5.57 3.49
C CYS A 80 -8.17 -5.78 4.40
N ASP A 81 -8.19 -6.85 5.20
CA ASP A 81 -9.28 -7.11 6.14
C ASP A 81 -9.35 -6.05 7.25
N VAL A 82 -8.20 -5.65 7.78
CA VAL A 82 -8.09 -4.59 8.79
C VAL A 82 -8.59 -3.26 8.24
N GLU A 83 -8.16 -2.87 7.04
CA GLU A 83 -8.61 -1.64 6.37
C GLU A 83 -10.12 -1.63 6.18
N LYS A 84 -10.70 -2.73 5.70
CA LYS A 84 -12.15 -2.87 5.55
C LYS A 84 -12.90 -2.73 6.88
N HIS A 85 -12.35 -3.34 7.94
CA HIS A 85 -12.95 -3.26 9.27
C HIS A 85 -12.87 -1.83 9.84
N GLN A 86 -11.70 -1.21 9.80
CA GLN A 86 -11.48 0.15 10.28
C GLN A 86 -12.36 1.16 9.53
N SER A 87 -12.44 1.04 8.21
CA SER A 87 -13.22 1.94 7.37
C SER A 87 -14.72 1.88 7.66
N LYS A 88 -15.27 0.73 8.04
CA LYS A 88 -16.67 0.59 8.46
C LYS A 88 -16.97 1.32 9.79
N SER A 89 -15.97 1.61 10.59
CA SER A 89 -16.08 2.30 11.89
C SER A 89 -15.84 3.82 11.79
N ILE A 90 -15.53 4.33 10.60
CA ILE A 90 -15.06 5.72 10.37
C ILE A 90 -16.09 6.81 10.64
N SER A 91 -17.37 6.51 10.83
CA SER A 91 -18.35 7.52 11.25
C SER A 91 -18.00 8.25 12.57
N LEU A 92 -16.90 7.85 13.24
CA LEU A 92 -16.47 8.33 14.55
C LEU A 92 -14.98 8.71 14.63
N ILE A 93 -14.19 8.60 13.56
CA ILE A 93 -12.77 8.96 13.62
C ILE A 93 -12.64 10.46 13.35
N GLU A 94 -12.54 11.23 14.41
CA GLU A 94 -11.91 12.55 14.37
C GLU A 94 -10.45 12.33 13.89
N MET A 95 -10.13 12.77 12.65
CA MET A 95 -8.74 12.73 12.15
C MET A 95 -7.80 13.58 13.04
N ASP A 96 -8.36 14.59 13.68
CA ASP A 96 -7.64 15.46 14.61
C ASP A 96 -7.43 14.74 15.96
N GLY A 97 -6.19 14.24 16.17
CA GLY A 97 -5.77 13.61 17.42
C GLY A 97 -5.24 12.18 17.30
N ASN A 98 -5.48 11.48 16.21
CA ASN A 98 -4.91 10.16 15.99
C ASN A 98 -3.46 10.25 15.51
N LYS A 99 -2.51 9.95 16.40
CA LYS A 99 -1.07 10.02 16.13
C LYS A 99 -0.64 9.13 14.96
N TYR A 100 -1.26 7.97 14.80
CA TYR A 100 -0.97 7.04 13.71
C TYR A 100 -1.38 7.63 12.35
N LEU A 101 -2.59 8.15 12.24
CA LEU A 101 -3.07 8.81 11.02
C LEU A 101 -2.23 10.03 10.67
N THR A 102 -1.89 10.86 11.67
CA THR A 102 -1.01 12.01 11.47
C THR A 102 0.35 11.60 10.91
N THR A 103 0.92 10.50 11.41
CA THR A 103 2.21 9.97 10.92
C THR A 103 2.10 9.47 9.48
N LEU A 104 1.02 8.73 9.14
CA LEU A 104 0.76 8.27 7.77
C LEU A 104 0.58 9.43 6.80
N ILE A 105 -0.24 10.42 7.16
CA ILE A 105 -0.46 11.63 6.36
C ILE A 105 0.87 12.35 6.11
N GLN A 106 1.70 12.52 7.14
CA GLN A 106 2.99 13.17 7.01
C GLN A 106 3.94 12.37 6.10
N SER A 107 3.96 11.04 6.21
CA SER A 107 4.74 10.18 5.32
C SER A 107 4.32 10.33 3.86
N VAL A 108 3.00 10.39 3.59
CA VAL A 108 2.49 10.62 2.22
C VAL A 108 2.92 11.99 1.70
N LYS A 109 2.82 13.04 2.52
CA LYS A 109 3.26 14.39 2.16
C LYS A 109 4.75 14.45 1.83
N ASP A 110 5.57 13.78 2.64
CA ASP A 110 7.03 13.76 2.45
C ASP A 110 7.43 12.99 1.18
N ASP A 111 6.79 11.87 0.90
CA ASP A 111 6.99 11.09 -0.34
C ASP A 111 6.64 11.92 -1.60
N LEU A 112 5.64 12.80 -1.51
CA LEU A 112 5.11 13.55 -2.65
C LEU A 112 5.72 14.94 -2.84
N LYS A 113 6.59 15.41 -1.94
CA LYS A 113 7.24 16.75 -2.03
C LYS A 113 7.95 17.02 -3.36
N SER A 114 8.51 15.98 -3.97
CA SER A 114 9.25 16.07 -5.24
C SER A 114 8.43 15.69 -6.47
N PHE A 115 7.12 15.46 -6.31
CA PHE A 115 6.28 14.91 -7.37
C PHE A 115 5.40 15.97 -8.06
N ASP A 116 5.62 17.25 -7.76
CA ASP A 116 5.01 18.43 -8.38
C ASP A 116 3.47 18.41 -8.50
N ILE A 117 2.79 17.73 -7.56
CA ILE A 117 1.33 17.68 -7.52
C ILE A 117 0.77 19.03 -7.05
N ASN A 118 -0.26 19.52 -7.74
CA ASN A 118 -0.96 20.76 -7.43
C ASN A 118 -2.46 20.67 -7.78
N GLN A 119 -3.21 21.77 -7.63
CA GLN A 119 -4.66 21.81 -7.87
C GLN A 119 -5.09 21.49 -9.31
N GLN A 120 -4.20 21.61 -10.29
CA GLN A 120 -4.46 21.26 -11.69
C GLN A 120 -4.14 19.79 -11.99
N SER A 121 -3.47 19.11 -11.07
CA SER A 121 -3.07 17.71 -11.24
C SER A 121 -4.27 16.78 -11.19
N LYS A 122 -4.22 15.75 -12.03
CA LYS A 122 -5.16 14.63 -12.04
C LYS A 122 -4.38 13.37 -11.75
N VAL A 123 -4.58 12.82 -10.55
CA VAL A 123 -3.77 11.73 -10.00
C VAL A 123 -4.54 10.43 -10.05
N LEU A 124 -3.98 9.42 -10.70
CA LEU A 124 -4.44 8.04 -10.61
C LEU A 124 -3.62 7.30 -9.54
N PHE A 125 -4.28 6.78 -8.52
CA PHE A 125 -3.65 6.01 -7.46
C PHE A 125 -4.05 4.53 -7.59
N ILE A 126 -3.10 3.67 -7.96
CA ILE A 126 -3.33 2.24 -8.18
C ILE A 126 -3.00 1.46 -6.91
N GLY A 127 -3.98 0.69 -6.42
CA GLY A 127 -3.96 -0.02 -5.15
C GLY A 127 -4.39 0.88 -3.99
N SER A 128 -5.57 1.50 -4.11
CA SER A 128 -6.05 2.49 -3.13
C SER A 128 -6.54 1.88 -1.81
N GLY A 129 -6.94 0.59 -1.83
CA GLY A 129 -7.47 -0.11 -0.65
C GLY A 129 -8.83 0.41 -0.18
N ALA A 130 -9.31 -0.18 0.91
CA ALA A 130 -10.57 0.21 1.55
C ALA A 130 -10.42 1.44 2.45
N PHE A 131 -9.21 1.68 2.97
CA PHE A 131 -8.87 2.86 3.78
C PHE A 131 -7.91 3.78 2.99
N PRO A 132 -8.43 4.60 2.06
CA PRO A 132 -7.64 5.26 1.03
C PRO A 132 -6.92 6.52 1.52
N ILE A 133 -6.19 6.46 2.64
CA ILE A 133 -5.53 7.62 3.27
C ILE A 133 -4.64 8.39 2.31
N SER A 134 -3.88 7.71 1.45
CA SER A 134 -3.01 8.39 0.47
C SER A 134 -3.84 9.21 -0.51
N VAL A 135 -4.94 8.66 -1.04
CA VAL A 135 -5.86 9.35 -1.97
C VAL A 135 -6.47 10.57 -1.30
N LEU A 136 -6.99 10.41 -0.08
CA LEU A 136 -7.61 11.49 0.68
C LEU A 136 -6.61 12.60 1.03
N THR A 137 -5.39 12.21 1.41
CA THR A 137 -4.31 13.15 1.71
C THR A 137 -3.93 13.97 0.47
N ILE A 138 -3.76 13.33 -0.68
CA ILE A 138 -3.43 14.03 -1.93
C ILE A 138 -4.51 15.04 -2.28
N ALA A 139 -5.77 14.63 -2.25
CA ALA A 139 -6.88 15.51 -2.56
C ALA A 139 -6.97 16.71 -1.58
N LYS A 140 -6.86 16.45 -0.27
CA LYS A 140 -6.99 17.48 0.77
C LYS A 140 -5.82 18.47 0.77
N GLU A 141 -4.59 17.96 0.67
CA GLU A 141 -3.39 18.80 0.84
C GLU A 141 -3.01 19.56 -0.43
N PHE A 142 -3.18 18.95 -1.59
CA PHE A 142 -2.77 19.54 -2.87
C PHE A 142 -3.95 20.10 -3.68
N GLY A 143 -5.20 19.84 -3.27
CA GLY A 143 -6.40 20.24 -4.02
C GLY A 143 -6.53 19.53 -5.38
N ALA A 144 -5.78 18.46 -5.60
CA ALA A 144 -5.77 17.68 -6.83
C ALA A 144 -7.03 16.82 -6.98
N LYS A 145 -7.44 16.56 -8.20
CA LYS A 145 -8.44 15.51 -8.48
C LYS A 145 -7.76 14.15 -8.44
N VAL A 146 -8.28 13.24 -7.62
CA VAL A 146 -7.66 11.91 -7.44
C VAL A 146 -8.67 10.81 -7.74
N MET A 147 -8.25 9.84 -8.54
CA MET A 147 -8.98 8.58 -8.72
C MET A 147 -8.19 7.44 -8.06
N GLY A 148 -8.81 6.79 -7.08
CA GLY A 148 -8.31 5.53 -6.52
C GLY A 148 -8.80 4.35 -7.37
N LEU A 149 -7.86 3.50 -7.78
CA LEU A 149 -8.15 2.26 -8.50
C LEU A 149 -7.78 1.08 -7.61
N ASP A 150 -8.71 0.14 -7.44
CA ASP A 150 -8.45 -1.10 -6.73
C ASP A 150 -9.17 -2.27 -7.41
N ILE A 151 -8.57 -3.46 -7.36
CA ILE A 151 -9.16 -4.68 -7.94
C ILE A 151 -10.29 -5.27 -7.08
N ASP A 152 -10.36 -4.87 -5.81
CA ASP A 152 -11.36 -5.32 -4.85
C ASP A 152 -12.56 -4.36 -4.85
N SER A 153 -13.67 -4.81 -5.45
CA SER A 153 -14.90 -4.02 -5.55
C SER A 153 -15.50 -3.66 -4.18
N GLU A 154 -15.33 -4.51 -3.15
CA GLU A 154 -15.76 -4.18 -1.79
C GLU A 154 -14.90 -3.04 -1.20
N ALA A 155 -13.59 -3.08 -1.42
CA ALA A 155 -12.70 -2.00 -1.00
C ALA A 155 -13.07 -0.67 -1.67
N VAL A 156 -13.37 -0.68 -2.97
CA VAL A 156 -13.84 0.50 -3.71
C VAL A 156 -15.12 1.07 -3.12
N GLN A 157 -16.11 0.23 -2.82
CA GLN A 157 -17.38 0.68 -2.21
C GLN A 157 -17.15 1.33 -0.84
N ILE A 158 -16.30 0.72 -0.02
CA ILE A 158 -15.94 1.25 1.31
C ILE A 158 -15.18 2.57 1.17
N ALA A 159 -14.21 2.66 0.27
CA ALA A 159 -13.45 3.88 0.01
C ALA A 159 -14.35 5.06 -0.41
N CYS A 160 -15.39 4.80 -1.22
CA CYS A 160 -16.41 5.81 -1.55
C CYS A 160 -17.16 6.31 -0.30
N GLN A 161 -17.49 5.42 0.63
CA GLN A 161 -18.15 5.81 1.90
C GLN A 161 -17.22 6.64 2.78
N VAL A 162 -15.94 6.26 2.85
CA VAL A 162 -14.92 7.02 3.58
C VAL A 162 -14.79 8.44 3.00
N ALA A 163 -14.68 8.59 1.69
CA ALA A 163 -14.58 9.90 1.05
C ALA A 163 -15.76 10.82 1.37
N LYS A 164 -16.97 10.26 1.39
CA LYS A 164 -18.18 11.00 1.79
C LYS A 164 -18.13 11.43 3.26
N ALA A 165 -17.66 10.57 4.15
CA ALA A 165 -17.51 10.90 5.58
C ALA A 165 -16.54 12.06 5.83
N PHE A 166 -15.60 12.30 4.90
CA PHE A 166 -14.65 13.41 4.96
C PHE A 166 -15.01 14.64 4.10
N ASP A 167 -16.20 14.67 3.49
CA ASP A 167 -16.69 15.77 2.65
C ASP A 167 -15.74 16.14 1.48
N ILE A 168 -15.06 15.14 0.90
CA ILE A 168 -14.09 15.33 -0.21
C ILE A 168 -14.45 14.54 -1.49
N GLU A 169 -15.65 14.00 -1.59
CA GLU A 169 -16.13 13.27 -2.76
C GLU A 169 -16.16 14.10 -4.05
N THR A 170 -16.04 15.41 -3.96
CA THR A 170 -15.94 16.29 -5.14
C THR A 170 -14.55 16.26 -5.78
N LEU A 171 -13.52 15.87 -5.01
CA LEU A 171 -12.13 15.79 -5.47
C LEU A 171 -11.68 14.35 -5.70
N VAL A 172 -12.36 13.37 -5.08
CA VAL A 172 -11.94 11.97 -5.17
C VAL A 172 -13.03 11.10 -5.77
N SER A 173 -12.61 10.08 -6.51
CA SER A 173 -13.46 9.01 -7.03
C SER A 173 -12.72 7.68 -6.91
N PHE A 174 -13.47 6.57 -6.93
CA PHE A 174 -12.88 5.24 -6.86
C PHE A 174 -13.50 4.34 -7.93
N SER A 175 -12.70 3.40 -8.46
CA SER A 175 -13.14 2.46 -9.49
C SER A 175 -12.44 1.11 -9.32
N ASP A 176 -13.12 0.04 -9.74
CA ASP A 176 -12.57 -1.31 -9.91
C ASP A 176 -12.45 -1.71 -11.40
N GLU A 177 -12.59 -0.73 -12.30
CA GLU A 177 -12.45 -0.93 -13.73
C GLU A 177 -11.01 -1.31 -14.13
N LYS A 178 -10.88 -1.97 -15.27
CA LYS A 178 -9.56 -2.21 -15.88
C LYS A 178 -8.97 -0.89 -16.38
N LEU A 179 -7.65 -0.75 -16.31
CA LEU A 179 -6.91 0.42 -16.80
C LEU A 179 -7.32 0.80 -18.23
N SER A 180 -7.48 -0.19 -19.12
CA SER A 180 -7.86 0.04 -20.52
C SER A 180 -9.24 0.64 -20.72
N SER A 181 -10.13 0.53 -19.75
CA SER A 181 -11.51 1.04 -19.78
C SER A 181 -11.68 2.35 -19.02
N LEU A 182 -10.65 2.76 -18.27
CA LEU A 182 -10.72 3.88 -17.34
C LEU A 182 -10.66 5.23 -18.09
N ALA A 183 -11.80 5.91 -18.20
CA ALA A 183 -11.87 7.19 -18.90
C ALA A 183 -10.96 8.26 -18.29
N PHE A 184 -10.79 8.25 -16.97
CA PHE A 184 -9.94 9.17 -16.22
C PHE A 184 -8.47 9.13 -16.67
N LEU A 185 -8.00 7.98 -17.17
CA LEU A 185 -6.61 7.79 -17.61
C LEU A 185 -6.17 8.76 -18.71
N LYS A 186 -7.11 9.16 -19.61
CA LYS A 186 -6.84 10.09 -20.72
C LYS A 186 -6.48 11.51 -20.28
N GLU A 187 -6.84 11.89 -19.08
CA GLU A 187 -6.58 13.22 -18.52
C GLU A 187 -5.62 13.17 -17.31
N THR A 188 -5.11 11.98 -17.02
CA THR A 188 -4.19 11.76 -15.88
C THR A 188 -2.85 12.44 -16.15
N THR A 189 -2.37 13.19 -15.15
CA THR A 189 -1.04 13.85 -15.17
C THR A 189 -0.03 13.11 -14.32
N HIS A 190 -0.49 12.43 -13.27
CA HIS A 190 0.36 11.71 -12.31
C HIS A 190 -0.25 10.35 -11.99
N ILE A 191 0.58 9.34 -11.92
CA ILE A 191 0.20 7.99 -11.50
C ILE A 191 1.05 7.57 -10.31
N ILE A 192 0.41 7.02 -9.28
CA ILE A 192 1.08 6.47 -8.13
C ILE A 192 0.69 5.00 -8.01
N ILE A 193 1.69 4.11 -8.00
CA ILE A 193 1.48 2.68 -7.81
C ILE A 193 1.88 2.33 -6.38
N ALA A 194 0.91 1.82 -5.59
CA ALA A 194 1.10 1.50 -4.19
C ALA A 194 2.10 0.35 -3.97
N SER A 195 2.72 0.34 -2.78
CA SER A 195 3.76 -0.65 -2.44
C SER A 195 3.25 -2.08 -2.37
N LEU A 196 1.96 -2.28 -2.07
CA LEU A 196 1.31 -3.59 -1.99
C LEU A 196 0.68 -4.06 -3.30
N VAL A 197 0.81 -3.32 -4.40
CA VAL A 197 0.50 -3.84 -5.73
C VAL A 197 1.53 -4.91 -6.11
N LYS A 198 1.09 -6.16 -6.30
CA LYS A 198 1.99 -7.31 -6.52
C LYS A 198 2.67 -7.29 -7.88
N ASN A 199 1.88 -7.14 -8.95
CA ASN A 199 2.35 -7.26 -10.34
C ASN A 199 2.66 -5.89 -10.96
N LYS A 200 3.56 -5.13 -10.35
CA LYS A 200 3.91 -3.76 -10.77
C LYS A 200 4.41 -3.68 -12.21
N ILE A 201 5.17 -4.68 -12.66
CA ILE A 201 5.68 -4.71 -14.04
C ILE A 201 4.55 -4.87 -15.06
N GLU A 202 3.54 -5.68 -14.74
CA GLU A 202 2.38 -5.86 -15.61
C GLU A 202 1.56 -4.57 -15.70
N VAL A 203 1.38 -3.89 -14.56
CA VAL A 203 0.72 -2.57 -14.51
C VAL A 203 1.48 -1.54 -15.33
N LEU A 204 2.81 -1.47 -15.19
CA LEU A 204 3.65 -0.56 -15.97
C LEU A 204 3.58 -0.85 -17.48
N ASN A 205 3.59 -2.12 -17.88
CA ASN A 205 3.48 -2.50 -19.29
C ASN A 205 2.12 -2.10 -19.89
N GLN A 206 1.02 -2.26 -19.14
CA GLN A 206 -0.29 -1.78 -19.56
C GLN A 206 -0.33 -0.26 -19.65
N LEU A 207 0.24 0.46 -18.69
CA LEU A 207 0.30 1.91 -18.68
C LEU A 207 1.09 2.45 -19.88
N LYS A 208 2.20 1.82 -20.25
CA LYS A 208 3.05 2.22 -21.39
C LYS A 208 2.27 2.33 -22.71
N GLU A 209 1.24 1.51 -22.90
CA GLU A 209 0.39 1.52 -24.08
C GLU A 209 -0.77 2.52 -24.01
N LEU A 210 -1.08 3.04 -22.81
CA LEU A 210 -2.32 3.76 -22.55
C LEU A 210 -2.14 5.23 -22.17
N ILE A 211 -0.92 5.65 -21.83
CA ILE A 211 -0.64 7.00 -21.33
C ILE A 211 0.28 7.78 -22.26
N ASP A 212 0.21 9.10 -22.18
CA ASP A 212 1.11 10.01 -22.85
C ASP A 212 2.50 10.08 -22.20
N GLU A 213 3.53 10.44 -22.94
CA GLU A 213 4.93 10.56 -22.47
C GLU A 213 5.13 11.58 -21.34
N ASN A 214 4.20 12.52 -21.17
CA ASN A 214 4.26 13.56 -20.14
C ASN A 214 3.67 13.15 -18.80
N VAL A 215 3.13 11.94 -18.67
CA VAL A 215 2.58 11.45 -17.41
C VAL A 215 3.69 11.03 -16.46
N HIS A 216 3.68 11.59 -15.25
CA HIS A 216 4.66 11.25 -14.22
C HIS A 216 4.20 10.00 -13.44
N ILE A 217 5.08 9.01 -13.31
CA ILE A 217 4.78 7.80 -12.53
C ILE A 217 5.67 7.71 -11.30
N MET A 218 5.04 7.55 -10.13
CA MET A 218 5.71 7.19 -8.88
C MET A 218 5.44 5.73 -8.56
N LEU A 219 6.52 4.94 -8.47
CA LEU A 219 6.45 3.53 -8.10
C LEU A 219 6.90 3.35 -6.66
N ARG A 220 5.97 2.96 -5.77
CA ARG A 220 6.29 2.60 -4.39
C ARG A 220 6.55 1.10 -4.29
N TYR A 221 7.66 0.68 -3.68
CA TYR A 221 8.04 -0.72 -3.56
C TYR A 221 8.89 -0.99 -2.32
N GLY A 222 9.01 -2.25 -1.96
CA GLY A 222 9.89 -2.71 -0.88
C GLY A 222 11.35 -2.75 -1.32
N ASN A 223 12.16 -1.83 -0.78
CA ASN A 223 13.60 -1.84 -0.96
C ASN A 223 14.29 -2.35 0.31
N GLY A 224 15.33 -3.16 0.16
CA GLY A 224 16.05 -3.73 1.28
C GLY A 224 15.13 -4.52 2.23
N VAL A 225 15.24 -4.32 3.53
CA VAL A 225 14.43 -4.97 4.56
C VAL A 225 12.93 -4.69 4.43
N LYS A 226 12.54 -3.55 3.85
CA LYS A 226 11.13 -3.21 3.60
C LYS A 226 10.45 -4.19 2.64
N SER A 227 11.21 -4.98 1.87
CA SER A 227 10.66 -6.05 1.02
C SER A 227 10.11 -7.25 1.80
N ILE A 228 10.31 -7.30 3.12
CA ILE A 228 9.66 -8.29 3.99
C ILE A 228 8.13 -8.11 3.97
N PHE A 229 7.64 -6.87 3.90
CA PHE A 229 6.21 -6.57 3.84
C PHE A 229 5.76 -6.02 2.48
N ASN A 230 6.45 -5.03 1.93
CA ASN A 230 6.10 -4.43 0.65
C ASN A 230 6.63 -5.28 -0.51
N TYR A 231 5.86 -5.38 -1.61
CA TYR A 231 6.34 -6.11 -2.79
C TYR A 231 7.58 -5.44 -3.36
N PRO A 232 8.67 -6.20 -3.57
CA PRO A 232 9.89 -5.67 -4.20
C PRO A 232 9.65 -5.37 -5.68
N PHE A 233 10.56 -4.57 -6.24
CA PHE A 233 10.62 -4.30 -7.66
C PHE A 233 12.07 -4.46 -8.13
N ASN A 234 12.34 -5.51 -8.91
CA ASN A 234 13.69 -5.95 -9.30
C ASN A 234 13.86 -5.90 -10.83
N TYR A 235 13.23 -4.93 -11.49
CA TYR A 235 13.32 -4.74 -12.93
C TYR A 235 14.14 -3.50 -13.26
N ASP A 236 14.94 -3.59 -14.34
CA ASP A 236 15.62 -2.43 -14.90
C ASP A 236 14.66 -1.74 -15.90
N LEU A 237 14.33 -0.50 -15.61
CA LEU A 237 13.44 0.33 -16.43
C LEU A 237 14.22 1.29 -17.35
N SER A 238 15.56 1.26 -17.35
CA SER A 238 16.40 2.25 -18.04
C SER A 238 16.22 2.29 -19.56
N GLU A 239 15.82 1.17 -20.18
CA GLU A 239 15.59 1.10 -21.62
C GLU A 239 14.19 1.57 -22.04
N ASP A 240 13.23 1.54 -21.13
CA ASP A 240 11.80 1.71 -21.42
C ASP A 240 11.19 2.97 -20.85
N TRP A 241 11.82 3.58 -19.86
CA TRP A 241 11.29 4.69 -19.09
C TRP A 241 12.36 5.74 -18.78
N ASN A 242 12.03 7.03 -18.95
CA ASN A 242 12.88 8.12 -18.50
C ASN A 242 12.84 8.21 -16.97
N GLN A 243 13.92 7.80 -16.32
CA GLN A 243 14.06 7.90 -14.84
C GLN A 243 14.56 9.29 -14.46
N LYS A 244 13.93 9.89 -13.44
CA LYS A 244 14.41 11.11 -12.78
C LYS A 244 14.93 10.82 -11.40
#